data_b23ae385fa7b185eaa2e6318a5fb84cc
#
_entry.id   b23ae385fa7b185eaa2e6318a5fb84cc
#
_cell.length_a   1.000
_cell.length_b   1.000
_cell.length_c   1.000
_cell.angle_alpha   90.00
_cell.angle_beta   90.00
_cell.angle_gamma   90.00
#
_symmetry.space_group_name_H-M   'P 1'
#
loop_
_entity.id
_entity.type
_entity.pdbx_description
1 polymer ?
#
loop_
_entity_poly.entity_id
_entity_poly.type
_entity_poly.pdbx_seq_one_letter_code
_entity_poly.pdbx_strand_id
1 'polypeptide(L)'
;MKKVLVGNGGHAREVMAQMGLKLDRFVDDQYVDDETFPISKLNPEKHAVMIAVANSKDRFDIMTRLPKGIYFFNFIHPTALIMDNVEIGEGSFIGAYSILTTNIKIGPHAILNRGNHIGHDCKIGSFFSAMPGVIVSGDVIIGDVVYMG
;
A
#
# COMPACT_ATOMS: atom_id res chain seq x y z
N MET A 1 -4.10 -2.36 -18.35
CA MET A 1 -4.16 -3.43 -17.32
C MET A 1 -5.29 -3.17 -16.35
N LYS A 2 -5.96 -4.21 -15.92
CA LYS A 2 -7.01 -4.11 -14.91
C LYS A 2 -6.39 -3.97 -13.50
N LYS A 3 -6.77 -2.95 -12.76
CA LYS A 3 -6.37 -2.79 -11.35
C LYS A 3 -7.12 -3.80 -10.48
N VAL A 4 -6.39 -4.50 -9.63
CA VAL A 4 -6.92 -5.49 -8.69
C VAL A 4 -6.23 -5.36 -7.34
N LEU A 5 -6.88 -5.86 -6.28
CA LEU A 5 -6.27 -5.92 -4.95
C LEU A 5 -5.90 -7.34 -4.58
N VAL A 6 -4.84 -7.49 -3.81
CA VAL A 6 -4.57 -8.72 -3.07
C VAL A 6 -4.91 -8.45 -1.61
N GLY A 7 -5.88 -9.19 -1.11
CA GLY A 7 -6.46 -9.02 0.22
C GLY A 7 -7.98 -8.87 0.18
N ASN A 8 -8.66 -9.32 1.23
CA ASN A 8 -10.12 -9.25 1.36
C ASN A 8 -10.58 -8.86 2.77
N GLY A 9 -9.68 -8.29 3.56
CA GLY A 9 -9.97 -7.85 4.92
C GLY A 9 -10.47 -6.41 5.01
N GLY A 10 -10.48 -5.86 6.22
CA GLY A 10 -10.93 -4.50 6.49
C GLY A 10 -10.15 -3.45 5.70
N HIS A 11 -8.83 -3.60 5.60
CA HIS A 11 -8.02 -2.65 4.86
C HIS A 11 -8.34 -2.65 3.35
N ALA A 12 -8.57 -3.82 2.75
CA ALA A 12 -8.97 -3.88 1.33
C ALA A 12 -10.29 -3.13 1.08
N ARG A 13 -11.26 -3.26 2.00
CA ARG A 13 -12.51 -2.49 1.92
C ARG A 13 -12.29 -0.99 2.07
N GLU A 14 -11.40 -0.56 2.97
CA GLU A 14 -11.03 0.85 3.12
C GLU A 14 -10.33 1.40 1.89
N VAL A 15 -9.43 0.64 1.28
CA VAL A 15 -8.75 1.03 0.04
C VAL A 15 -9.78 1.27 -1.06
N MET A 16 -10.69 0.32 -1.30
CA MET A 16 -11.73 0.48 -2.30
C MET A 16 -12.63 1.69 -2.01
N ALA A 17 -13.01 1.89 -0.74
CA ALA A 17 -13.81 3.04 -0.34
C ALA A 17 -13.11 4.37 -0.61
N GLN A 18 -11.83 4.48 -0.28
CA GLN A 18 -11.04 5.69 -0.51
C GLN A 18 -10.75 5.91 -2.00
N MET A 19 -10.60 4.87 -2.78
CA MET A 19 -10.47 4.96 -4.24
C MET A 19 -11.79 5.30 -4.95
N GLY A 20 -12.92 5.07 -4.30
CA GLY A 20 -14.24 5.18 -4.92
C GLY A 20 -14.49 4.12 -6.00
N LEU A 21 -13.84 2.97 -5.90
CA LEU A 21 -13.89 1.89 -6.89
C LEU A 21 -14.19 0.55 -6.23
N LYS A 22 -14.89 -0.31 -6.97
CA LYS A 22 -14.96 -1.74 -6.65
C LYS A 22 -13.94 -2.46 -7.51
N LEU A 23 -13.01 -3.17 -6.86
CA LEU A 23 -11.94 -3.90 -7.52
C LEU A 23 -12.09 -5.40 -7.25
N ASP A 24 -11.66 -6.21 -8.19
CA ASP A 24 -11.52 -7.64 -7.94
C ASP A 24 -10.47 -7.86 -6.86
N ARG A 25 -10.75 -8.82 -5.99
CA ARG A 25 -9.90 -9.15 -4.85
C ARG A 25 -9.35 -10.56 -5.02
N PHE A 26 -8.05 -10.66 -4.90
CA PHE A 26 -7.32 -11.92 -4.97
C PHE A 26 -6.83 -12.29 -3.57
N VAL A 27 -6.92 -13.55 -3.25
CA VAL A 27 -6.51 -14.10 -1.94
C VAL A 27 -5.68 -15.36 -2.15
N ASP A 28 -5.02 -15.80 -1.09
CA ASP A 28 -4.36 -17.11 -1.10
C ASP A 28 -5.34 -18.19 -1.56
N ASP A 29 -4.87 -19.10 -2.39
CA ASP A 29 -5.72 -20.09 -3.07
C ASP A 29 -6.58 -20.92 -2.10
N GLN A 30 -6.11 -21.13 -0.88
CA GLN A 30 -6.84 -21.87 0.15
C GLN A 30 -7.99 -21.08 0.80
N TYR A 31 -8.07 -19.76 0.59
CA TYR A 31 -9.06 -18.87 1.19
C TYR A 31 -10.06 -18.29 0.19
N VAL A 32 -10.09 -18.83 -1.02
CA VAL A 32 -11.01 -18.36 -2.07
C VAL A 32 -12.45 -18.64 -1.69
N ASP A 33 -13.32 -17.67 -1.92
CA ASP A 33 -14.76 -17.73 -1.75
C ASP A 33 -15.51 -17.25 -3.02
N ASP A 34 -16.82 -17.05 -2.92
CA ASP A 34 -17.66 -16.63 -4.07
C ASP A 34 -17.35 -15.20 -4.57
N GLU A 35 -16.64 -14.41 -3.77
CA GLU A 35 -16.33 -13.00 -4.08
C GLU A 35 -14.86 -12.73 -4.43
N THR A 36 -14.03 -13.76 -4.36
CA THR A 36 -12.57 -13.61 -4.50
C THR A 36 -11.97 -14.57 -5.52
N PHE A 37 -10.78 -14.25 -5.97
CA PHE A 37 -10.01 -15.05 -6.92
C PHE A 37 -8.71 -15.54 -6.29
N PRO A 38 -8.19 -16.71 -6.69
CA PRO A 38 -6.90 -17.18 -6.18
C PRO A 38 -5.73 -16.38 -6.74
N ILE A 39 -4.73 -16.10 -5.92
CA ILE A 39 -3.51 -15.39 -6.36
C ILE A 39 -2.77 -16.14 -7.48
N SER A 40 -2.93 -17.46 -7.58
CA SER A 40 -2.38 -18.26 -8.69
C SER A 40 -2.93 -17.88 -10.07
N LYS A 41 -4.07 -17.18 -10.11
CA LYS A 41 -4.68 -16.67 -11.35
C LYS A 41 -4.25 -15.25 -11.72
N LEU A 42 -3.41 -14.61 -10.92
CA LEU A 42 -2.85 -13.31 -11.30
C LEU A 42 -2.00 -13.46 -12.55
N ASN A 43 -2.20 -12.52 -13.46
CA ASN A 43 -1.52 -12.51 -14.76
C ASN A 43 -0.79 -11.16 -14.94
N PRO A 44 0.56 -11.18 -15.03
CA PRO A 44 1.35 -9.96 -15.18
C PRO A 44 1.01 -9.10 -16.39
N GLU A 45 0.48 -9.70 -17.44
CA GLU A 45 0.09 -8.97 -18.67
C GLU A 45 -1.29 -8.30 -18.56
N LYS A 46 -2.11 -8.74 -17.60
CA LYS A 46 -3.51 -8.30 -17.48
C LYS A 46 -3.80 -7.48 -16.22
N HIS A 47 -3.03 -7.71 -15.16
CA HIS A 47 -3.34 -7.17 -13.85
C HIS A 47 -2.27 -6.20 -13.37
N ALA A 48 -2.72 -5.03 -12.91
CA ALA A 48 -1.95 -4.13 -12.06
C ALA A 48 -2.41 -4.35 -10.62
N VAL A 49 -1.49 -4.59 -9.72
CA VAL A 49 -1.77 -5.10 -8.38
C VAL A 49 -1.43 -4.08 -7.30
N MET A 50 -2.23 -4.03 -6.24
CA MET A 50 -1.85 -3.46 -4.95
C MET A 50 -2.14 -4.50 -3.86
N ILE A 51 -1.19 -4.72 -2.96
CA ILE A 51 -1.39 -5.64 -1.83
C ILE A 51 -2.05 -4.86 -0.70
N ALA A 52 -3.34 -5.07 -0.50
CA ALA A 52 -4.17 -4.36 0.47
C ALA A 52 -4.30 -5.15 1.78
N VAL A 53 -3.18 -5.46 2.38
CA VAL A 53 -3.05 -6.16 3.67
C VAL A 53 -2.23 -5.27 4.60
N ALA A 54 -2.83 -4.82 5.69
CA ALA A 54 -2.25 -3.80 6.56
C ALA A 54 -1.00 -4.28 7.31
N ASN A 55 -0.97 -5.53 7.75
CA ASN A 55 0.19 -6.08 8.44
C ASN A 55 1.41 -6.12 7.51
N SER A 56 2.50 -5.48 7.92
CA SER A 56 3.70 -5.32 7.10
C SER A 56 4.36 -6.64 6.74
N LYS A 57 4.47 -7.55 7.71
CA LYS A 57 5.08 -8.87 7.48
C LYS A 57 4.23 -9.73 6.55
N ASP A 58 2.93 -9.76 6.76
CA ASP A 58 2.01 -10.51 5.91
C ASP A 58 2.05 -9.98 4.47
N ARG A 59 2.11 -8.67 4.31
CA ARG A 59 2.22 -8.04 2.98
C ARG A 59 3.53 -8.41 2.30
N PHE A 60 4.63 -8.42 3.03
CA PHE A 60 5.91 -8.90 2.51
C PHE A 60 5.83 -10.37 2.10
N ASP A 61 5.31 -11.24 2.94
CA ASP A 61 5.19 -12.68 2.66
C ASP A 61 4.30 -12.94 1.44
N ILE A 62 3.20 -12.21 1.29
CA ILE A 62 2.33 -12.29 0.12
C ILE A 62 3.10 -11.91 -1.14
N MET A 63 3.81 -10.78 -1.12
CA MET A 63 4.56 -10.31 -2.28
C MET A 63 5.54 -11.36 -2.80
N THR A 64 6.20 -12.11 -1.92
CA THR A 64 7.14 -13.16 -2.32
C THR A 64 6.48 -14.34 -3.06
N ARG A 65 5.17 -14.51 -2.93
CA ARG A 65 4.39 -15.59 -3.55
C ARG A 65 3.66 -15.18 -4.82
N LEU A 66 3.70 -13.91 -5.18
CA LEU A 66 3.05 -13.42 -6.41
C LEU A 66 3.88 -13.80 -7.65
N PRO A 67 3.23 -13.92 -8.83
CA PRO A 67 3.94 -14.17 -10.08
C PRO A 67 5.00 -13.09 -10.35
N LYS A 68 6.12 -13.49 -10.93
CA LYS A 68 7.16 -12.52 -11.35
C LYS A 68 6.63 -11.61 -12.46
N GLY A 69 7.10 -10.37 -12.46
CA GLY A 69 6.75 -9.40 -13.49
C GLY A 69 5.42 -8.67 -13.26
N ILE A 70 4.80 -8.86 -12.12
CA ILE A 70 3.60 -8.10 -11.74
C ILE A 70 3.93 -6.60 -11.69
N TYR A 71 3.09 -5.80 -12.30
CA TYR A 71 3.11 -4.34 -12.15
C TYR A 71 2.34 -3.94 -10.90
N PHE A 72 2.98 -3.18 -10.02
CA PHE A 72 2.37 -2.66 -8.80
C PHE A 72 2.00 -1.19 -8.97
N PHE A 73 0.71 -0.88 -8.84
CA PHE A 73 0.25 0.51 -8.95
C PHE A 73 0.21 1.22 -7.60
N ASN A 74 0.39 2.53 -7.65
CA ASN A 74 0.24 3.41 -6.50
C ASN A 74 -1.14 4.06 -6.48
N PHE A 75 -1.63 4.35 -5.29
CA PHE A 75 -2.76 5.24 -5.10
C PHE A 75 -2.42 6.32 -4.07
N ILE A 76 -2.61 7.57 -4.47
CA ILE A 76 -2.50 8.72 -3.58
C ILE A 76 -3.87 9.40 -3.57
N HIS A 77 -4.50 9.45 -2.39
CA HIS A 77 -5.82 10.06 -2.29
C HIS A 77 -5.77 11.54 -2.71
N PRO A 78 -6.77 12.05 -3.44
CA PRO A 78 -6.77 13.45 -3.90
C PRO A 78 -6.68 14.50 -2.78
N THR A 79 -7.09 14.17 -1.56
CA THR A 79 -6.96 15.06 -0.40
C THR A 79 -5.61 14.97 0.29
N ALA A 80 -4.74 14.02 -0.08
CA ALA A 80 -3.39 13.96 0.47
C ALA A 80 -2.55 15.11 -0.05
N LEU A 81 -1.77 15.72 0.83
CA LEU A 81 -0.87 16.81 0.48
C LEU A 81 0.56 16.26 0.40
N ILE A 82 1.06 16.10 -0.83
CA ILE A 82 2.42 15.71 -1.10
C ILE A 82 3.16 16.94 -1.57
N MET A 83 4.12 17.41 -0.78
CA MET A 83 4.83 18.64 -1.10
C MET A 83 6.06 18.35 -1.97
N ASP A 84 7.18 18.95 -1.65
CA ASP A 84 8.35 19.02 -2.53
C ASP A 84 9.33 17.87 -2.29
N ASN A 85 9.88 17.31 -3.38
CA ASN A 85 10.93 16.27 -3.31
C ASN A 85 10.52 15.04 -2.46
N VAL A 86 9.38 14.45 -2.78
CA VAL A 86 8.87 13.24 -2.12
C VAL A 86 8.87 12.09 -3.14
N GLU A 87 9.59 11.02 -2.81
CA GLU A 87 9.62 9.79 -3.59
C GLU A 87 8.82 8.70 -2.88
N ILE A 88 7.93 8.04 -3.59
CA ILE A 88 7.09 6.95 -3.09
C ILE A 88 7.28 5.73 -3.98
N GLY A 89 7.72 4.63 -3.38
CA GLY A 89 7.93 3.36 -4.08
C GLY A 89 6.64 2.74 -4.61
N GLU A 90 6.76 1.81 -5.55
CA GLU A 90 5.65 1.13 -6.19
C GLU A 90 4.76 0.36 -5.21
N GLY A 91 3.50 0.14 -5.56
CA GLY A 91 2.56 -0.64 -4.77
C GLY A 91 2.07 0.05 -3.49
N SER A 92 2.30 1.35 -3.37
CA SER A 92 2.02 2.11 -2.16
C SER A 92 0.63 2.75 -2.18
N PHE A 93 0.03 2.82 -1.00
CA PHE A 93 -1.26 3.47 -0.73
C PHE A 93 -1.06 4.63 0.22
N ILE A 94 -1.44 5.83 -0.20
CA ILE A 94 -1.43 7.05 0.62
C ILE A 94 -2.87 7.49 0.81
N GLY A 95 -3.38 7.33 2.02
CA GLY A 95 -4.78 7.58 2.36
C GLY A 95 -5.15 9.05 2.49
N ALA A 96 -6.44 9.28 2.59
CA ALA A 96 -7.05 10.60 2.70
C ALA A 96 -6.43 11.45 3.81
N TYR A 97 -6.26 12.74 3.55
CA TYR A 97 -5.74 13.75 4.48
C TYR A 97 -4.34 13.47 5.03
N SER A 98 -3.56 12.63 4.36
CA SER A 98 -2.15 12.45 4.71
C SER A 98 -1.32 13.64 4.21
N ILE A 99 -0.27 13.98 4.95
CA ILE A 99 0.62 15.10 4.62
C ILE A 99 2.06 14.59 4.63
N LEU A 100 2.76 14.73 3.51
CA LEU A 100 4.17 14.44 3.36
C LEU A 100 4.87 15.73 2.93
N THR A 101 5.77 16.23 3.76
CA THR A 101 6.29 17.58 3.57
C THR A 101 7.38 17.65 2.51
N THR A 102 8.64 17.42 2.85
CA THR A 102 9.71 17.63 1.88
C THR A 102 10.90 16.71 2.11
N ASN A 103 11.59 16.38 1.03
CA ASN A 103 12.78 15.53 1.05
C ASN A 103 12.55 14.21 1.77
N ILE A 104 11.51 13.49 1.35
CA ILE A 104 11.08 12.22 1.92
C ILE A 104 11.26 11.11 0.90
N LYS A 105 11.81 9.99 1.33
CA LYS A 105 11.90 8.78 0.52
C LYS A 105 11.20 7.63 1.22
N ILE A 106 10.22 7.05 0.54
CA ILE A 106 9.43 5.91 1.03
C ILE A 106 9.65 4.74 0.07
N GLY A 107 10.04 3.60 0.61
CA GLY A 107 10.23 2.37 -0.15
C GLY A 107 8.92 1.78 -0.67
N PRO A 108 8.99 0.73 -1.51
CA PRO A 108 7.83 0.12 -2.12
C PRO A 108 6.89 -0.52 -1.10
N HIS A 109 5.64 -0.69 -1.52
CA HIS A 109 4.58 -1.34 -0.75
C HIS A 109 4.28 -0.70 0.60
N ALA A 110 4.36 0.63 0.67
CA ALA A 110 3.95 1.37 1.86
C ALA A 110 2.43 1.50 1.96
N ILE A 111 1.92 1.46 3.17
CA ILE A 111 0.55 1.81 3.50
C ILE A 111 0.59 2.96 4.50
N LEU A 112 0.23 4.15 4.06
CA LEU A 112 -0.09 5.26 4.93
C LEU A 112 -1.61 5.38 4.95
N ASN A 113 -2.25 4.92 6.01
CA ASN A 113 -3.70 5.05 6.15
C ASN A 113 -4.06 6.53 6.34
N ARG A 114 -5.33 6.85 6.43
CA ARG A 114 -5.81 8.24 6.47
C ARG A 114 -5.17 9.08 7.60
N GLY A 115 -4.91 10.35 7.33
CA GLY A 115 -4.46 11.31 8.34
C GLY A 115 -3.04 11.08 8.85
N ASN A 116 -2.17 10.46 8.07
CA ASN A 116 -0.77 10.30 8.43
C ASN A 116 0.03 11.55 8.09
N HIS A 117 0.95 11.94 8.98
CA HIS A 117 1.85 13.06 8.74
C HIS A 117 3.30 12.60 8.80
N ILE A 118 4.04 12.82 7.72
CA ILE A 118 5.47 12.52 7.64
C ILE A 118 6.23 13.83 7.48
N GLY A 119 7.14 14.08 8.41
CA GLY A 119 7.98 15.29 8.44
C GLY A 119 9.16 15.23 7.48
N HIS A 120 9.85 16.34 7.38
CA HIS A 120 10.98 16.56 6.47
C HIS A 120 12.15 15.59 6.69
N ASP A 121 12.87 15.28 5.63
CA ASP A 121 14.12 14.52 5.68
C ASP A 121 13.98 13.09 6.23
N CYS A 122 12.81 12.49 6.11
CA CYS A 122 12.57 11.12 6.52
C CYS A 122 12.98 10.13 5.43
N LYS A 123 13.57 9.01 5.85
CA LYS A 123 13.86 7.85 5.01
C LYS A 123 13.16 6.64 5.55
N ILE A 124 12.23 6.09 4.80
CA ILE A 124 11.37 4.98 5.20
C ILE A 124 11.61 3.81 4.26
N GLY A 125 11.88 2.65 4.84
CA GLY A 125 12.14 1.42 4.10
C GLY A 125 10.90 0.83 3.44
N SER A 126 11.03 -0.40 2.95
CA SER A 126 9.98 -1.13 2.24
C SER A 126 8.92 -1.69 3.21
N PHE A 127 7.70 -1.87 2.73
CA PHE A 127 6.59 -2.49 3.48
C PHE A 127 6.24 -1.77 4.79
N PHE A 128 6.41 -0.46 4.81
CA PHE A 128 5.99 0.36 5.95
C PHE A 128 4.47 0.41 6.05
N SER A 129 3.93 0.24 7.25
CA SER A 129 2.52 0.47 7.55
C SER A 129 2.37 1.49 8.65
N ALA A 130 1.65 2.56 8.37
CA ALA A 130 1.21 3.53 9.36
C ALA A 130 -0.31 3.51 9.42
N MET A 131 -0.86 3.16 10.58
CA MET A 131 -2.30 3.16 10.81
C MET A 131 -2.83 4.59 10.95
N PRO A 132 -4.16 4.82 11.01
CA PRO A 132 -4.71 6.18 11.00
C PRO A 132 -4.08 7.10 12.06
N GLY A 133 -3.73 8.32 11.67
CA GLY A 133 -3.27 9.35 12.58
C GLY A 133 -1.85 9.18 13.11
N VAL A 134 -1.02 8.38 12.46
CA VAL A 134 0.40 8.29 12.83
C VAL A 134 1.13 9.55 12.40
N ILE A 135 1.95 10.09 13.28
CA ILE A 135 2.78 11.28 13.04
C ILE A 135 4.24 10.90 13.19
N VAL A 136 5.01 11.13 12.15
CA VAL A 136 6.46 10.96 12.13
C VAL A 136 7.09 12.34 12.01
N SER A 137 7.86 12.75 12.99
CA SER A 137 8.59 14.02 12.98
C SER A 137 9.71 14.01 11.95
N GLY A 138 10.32 15.16 11.74
CA GLY A 138 11.40 15.30 10.77
C GLY A 138 12.67 14.52 11.13
N ASP A 139 13.45 14.20 10.09
CA ASP A 139 14.78 13.60 10.22
C ASP A 139 14.79 12.20 10.87
N VAL A 140 13.77 11.40 10.57
CA VAL A 140 13.60 10.04 11.10
C VAL A 140 13.95 9.02 10.03
N ILE A 141 14.66 7.97 10.44
CA ILE A 141 14.95 6.79 9.61
C ILE A 141 14.15 5.61 10.14
N ILE A 142 13.34 5.00 9.26
CA ILE A 142 12.54 3.82 9.56
C ILE A 142 13.04 2.69 8.65
N GLY A 143 13.34 1.53 9.24
CA GLY A 143 13.79 0.35 8.50
C GLY A 143 12.67 -0.34 7.72
N ASP A 144 12.97 -1.51 7.17
CA ASP A 144 12.00 -2.31 6.41
C ASP A 144 11.01 -3.04 7.33
N VAL A 145 9.81 -3.29 6.79
CA VAL A 145 8.77 -4.13 7.43
C VAL A 145 8.38 -3.62 8.83
N VAL A 146 8.25 -2.30 8.98
CA VAL A 146 7.82 -1.67 10.24
C VAL A 146 6.33 -1.37 10.19
N TYR A 147 5.64 -1.69 11.27
CA TYR A 147 4.23 -1.39 11.50
C TYR A 147 4.08 -0.42 12.66
N MET A 148 3.41 0.71 12.43
CA MET A 148 3.07 1.70 13.44
C MET A 148 1.55 1.81 13.58
N GLY A 149 1.07 1.59 14.79
CA GLY A 149 -0.35 1.69 15.09
C GLY A 149 -0.68 2.71 16.16
#